data_92a70aaae5caf11208e3311e17d608dd
#
_entry.id   92a70aaae5caf11208e3311e17d608dd
#
_cell.length_a   1.000
_cell.length_b   1.000
_cell.length_c   1.000
_cell.angle_alpha   90.00
_cell.angle_beta   90.00
_cell.angle_gamma   90.00
#
_symmetry.space_group_name_H-M   'P 1'
#
loop_
_entity.id
_entity.type
_entity.pdbx_description
1 polymer ?
#
loop_
_entity_poly.entity_id
_entity_poly.type
_entity_poly.pdbx_seq_one_letter_code
_entity_poly.pdbx_strand_id
1 'polypeptide(L)'
;MMIRPKMGFIVFGVHKDGLKDPLGVPFINQKIIDESKAAIEAKGVELVENEIVVAYKHEAREALARLKHDDSVDGVILFSGTWVWASEIVAAVRDFERAGKGVIIWTVPGSQGWRLVGTLALGASFKEIGMKYRSVYGSDNDTVEKVACFSRACALRNKLNMTTIGAFGGRGMGLTCGCADPSQFMREFGVDIDSRDSMDILKAAEEVTEEEIQDVKENLIKPYFQEMPPDDGCTERSIRLYLAVKKSN
;
A
#
# COMPACT_ATOMS: atom_id res chain seq x y z
N MET A 1 13.90 6.34 -0.89
CA MET A 1 13.69 4.91 -1.27
C MET A 1 12.32 4.81 -1.94
N MET A 2 12.30 4.37 -3.20
CA MET A 2 11.03 4.27 -3.94
C MET A 2 10.26 3.04 -3.42
N ILE A 3 8.99 3.20 -3.01
CA ILE A 3 8.14 2.10 -2.58
C ILE A 3 7.77 1.28 -3.81
N ARG A 4 8.15 0.00 -3.84
CA ARG A 4 7.75 -0.94 -4.87
C ARG A 4 6.58 -1.79 -4.35
N PRO A 5 5.35 -1.55 -4.82
CA PRO A 5 4.18 -2.28 -4.34
C PRO A 5 4.19 -3.71 -4.85
N LYS A 6 3.73 -4.65 -4.02
CA LYS A 6 3.58 -6.06 -4.35
C LYS A 6 2.10 -6.45 -4.30
N MET A 7 1.54 -6.80 -5.45
CA MET A 7 0.10 -7.05 -5.61
C MET A 7 -0.17 -8.48 -6.05
N GLY A 8 -1.13 -9.14 -5.42
CA GLY A 8 -1.71 -10.35 -6.00
C GLY A 8 -2.44 -10.02 -7.30
N PHE A 9 -2.26 -10.83 -8.34
CA PHE A 9 -2.99 -10.68 -9.60
C PHE A 9 -3.87 -11.90 -9.82
N ILE A 10 -5.18 -11.74 -9.66
CA ILE A 10 -6.15 -12.82 -9.81
C ILE A 10 -7.05 -12.54 -10.99
N VAL A 11 -7.09 -13.47 -11.93
CA VAL A 11 -8.01 -13.44 -13.06
C VAL A 11 -9.28 -14.17 -12.66
N PHE A 12 -10.42 -13.54 -12.76
CA PHE A 12 -11.70 -14.21 -12.58
C PHE A 12 -12.45 -14.33 -13.92
N GLY A 13 -13.09 -15.45 -14.10
CA GLY A 13 -13.84 -15.74 -15.34
C GLY A 13 -14.08 -17.22 -15.57
N VAL A 14 -14.73 -17.54 -16.67
CA VAL A 14 -15.02 -18.92 -17.04
C VAL A 14 -13.75 -19.63 -17.48
N HIS A 15 -13.52 -20.84 -16.98
CA HIS A 15 -12.37 -21.67 -17.35
C HIS A 15 -12.34 -22.02 -18.83
N LYS A 16 -11.10 -22.16 -19.34
CA LYS A 16 -10.81 -22.58 -20.72
C LYS A 16 -11.23 -24.05 -20.99
N ASP A 17 -11.34 -24.87 -19.97
CA ASP A 17 -11.44 -26.31 -20.07
C ASP A 17 -12.89 -26.81 -20.05
N GLY A 18 -13.66 -26.34 -21.01
CA GLY A 18 -14.69 -27.18 -21.57
C GLY A 18 -16.03 -27.31 -20.86
N LEU A 19 -16.35 -26.53 -19.86
CA LEU A 19 -17.74 -26.30 -19.54
C LEU A 19 -18.32 -25.38 -20.61
N LYS A 20 -19.06 -25.93 -21.56
CA LYS A 20 -19.90 -25.14 -22.46
C LYS A 20 -20.78 -24.28 -21.57
N ASP A 21 -20.42 -23.01 -21.46
CA ASP A 21 -21.27 -22.07 -20.74
C ASP A 21 -22.63 -22.04 -21.46
N PRO A 22 -23.71 -22.42 -20.78
CA PRO A 22 -25.04 -22.41 -21.36
C PRO A 22 -25.50 -20.99 -21.78
N LEU A 23 -24.82 -19.96 -21.29
CA LEU A 23 -25.08 -18.55 -21.61
C LEU A 23 -24.23 -18.01 -22.78
N GLY A 24 -23.32 -18.82 -23.34
CA GLY A 24 -22.43 -18.41 -24.43
C GLY A 24 -21.38 -17.38 -24.05
N VAL A 25 -20.97 -17.34 -22.78
CA VAL A 25 -19.91 -16.44 -22.30
C VAL A 25 -18.59 -16.80 -22.96
N PRO A 26 -17.88 -15.85 -23.58
CA PRO A 26 -16.62 -16.12 -24.25
C PRO A 26 -15.52 -16.50 -23.26
N PHE A 27 -14.61 -17.35 -23.72
CA PHE A 27 -13.43 -17.75 -22.96
C PHE A 27 -12.48 -16.59 -22.67
N ILE A 28 -11.63 -16.77 -21.67
CA ILE A 28 -10.58 -15.83 -21.30
C ILE A 28 -9.59 -15.67 -22.45
N ASN A 29 -9.21 -14.43 -22.70
CA ASN A 29 -8.19 -14.09 -23.70
C ASN A 29 -6.84 -13.90 -22.97
N GLN A 30 -5.96 -14.88 -23.08
CA GLN A 30 -4.64 -14.86 -22.44
C GLN A 30 -3.78 -13.68 -22.86
N LYS A 31 -3.81 -13.31 -24.14
CA LYS A 31 -3.05 -12.17 -24.68
C LYS A 31 -3.36 -10.87 -23.92
N ILE A 32 -4.64 -10.61 -23.64
CA ILE A 32 -5.04 -9.39 -22.93
C ILE A 32 -4.55 -9.42 -21.48
N ILE A 33 -4.53 -10.60 -20.84
CA ILE A 33 -3.99 -10.77 -19.49
C ILE A 33 -2.50 -10.45 -19.49
N ASP A 34 -1.75 -11.04 -20.43
CA ASP A 34 -0.29 -10.87 -20.51
C ASP A 34 0.10 -9.41 -20.81
N GLU A 35 -0.62 -8.75 -21.72
CA GLU A 35 -0.43 -7.33 -22.02
C GLU A 35 -0.74 -6.45 -20.80
N SER A 36 -1.79 -6.77 -20.05
CA SER A 36 -2.17 -6.02 -18.85
C SER A 36 -1.15 -6.21 -17.72
N LYS A 37 -0.65 -7.43 -17.51
CA LYS A 37 0.43 -7.70 -16.55
C LYS A 37 1.69 -6.91 -16.91
N ALA A 38 2.16 -7.03 -18.16
CA ALA A 38 3.33 -6.29 -18.63
C ALA A 38 3.18 -4.77 -18.45
N ALA A 39 1.99 -4.23 -18.73
CA ALA A 39 1.73 -2.81 -18.60
C ALA A 39 1.83 -2.32 -17.14
N ILE A 40 1.31 -3.10 -16.17
CA ILE A 40 1.35 -2.70 -14.76
C ILE A 40 2.74 -2.93 -14.14
N GLU A 41 3.45 -3.96 -14.54
CA GLU A 41 4.83 -4.21 -14.13
C GLU A 41 5.78 -3.11 -14.63
N ALA A 42 5.56 -2.61 -15.84
CA ALA A 42 6.29 -1.46 -16.38
C ALA A 42 6.10 -0.17 -15.55
N LYS A 43 5.03 -0.09 -14.73
CA LYS A 43 4.81 0.99 -13.75
C LYS A 43 5.45 0.73 -12.38
N GLY A 44 6.25 -0.33 -12.26
CA GLY A 44 6.98 -0.67 -11.04
C GLY A 44 6.16 -1.44 -10.00
N VAL A 45 5.04 -2.02 -10.36
CA VAL A 45 4.27 -2.93 -9.51
C VAL A 45 4.79 -4.34 -9.68
N GLU A 46 5.14 -5.01 -8.58
CA GLU A 46 5.48 -6.42 -8.55
C GLU A 46 4.21 -7.25 -8.46
N LEU A 47 4.06 -8.24 -9.33
CA LEU A 47 2.90 -9.13 -9.33
C LEU A 47 3.26 -10.47 -8.67
N VAL A 48 2.45 -10.87 -7.70
CA VAL A 48 2.41 -12.24 -7.19
C VAL A 48 1.39 -12.98 -8.02
N GLU A 49 1.88 -13.80 -8.91
CA GLU A 49 1.03 -14.54 -9.81
C GLU A 49 0.28 -15.64 -9.09
N ASN A 50 -1.00 -15.66 -9.33
CA ASN A 50 -1.81 -16.83 -9.17
C ASN A 50 -2.13 -17.33 -10.59
N GLU A 51 -1.58 -18.47 -10.97
CA GLU A 51 -1.82 -19.07 -12.29
C GLU A 51 -3.26 -19.55 -12.45
N ILE A 52 -4.02 -19.60 -11.36
CA ILE A 52 -5.38 -20.11 -11.35
C ILE A 52 -6.33 -19.00 -11.80
N VAL A 53 -7.02 -19.25 -12.89
CA VAL A 53 -8.22 -18.51 -13.25
C VAL A 53 -9.34 -18.92 -12.31
N VAL A 54 -9.81 -17.99 -11.52
CA VAL A 54 -10.85 -18.21 -10.52
C VAL A 54 -12.23 -18.17 -11.17
N ALA A 55 -12.91 -19.31 -11.20
CA ALA A 55 -14.29 -19.44 -11.59
C ALA A 55 -15.18 -19.89 -10.43
N TYR A 56 -14.64 -20.63 -9.48
CA TYR A 56 -15.39 -21.27 -8.41
C TYR A 56 -14.93 -20.82 -7.02
N LYS A 57 -15.82 -20.94 -6.06
CA LYS A 57 -15.63 -20.49 -4.67
C LYS A 57 -14.40 -21.10 -3.97
N HIS A 58 -14.11 -22.35 -4.21
CA HIS A 58 -12.94 -23.01 -3.61
C HIS A 58 -11.64 -22.45 -4.16
N GLU A 59 -11.56 -22.18 -5.46
CA GLU A 59 -10.40 -21.57 -6.12
C GLU A 59 -10.16 -20.14 -5.59
N ALA A 60 -11.26 -19.36 -5.47
CA ALA A 60 -11.18 -18.00 -4.90
C ALA A 60 -10.65 -18.02 -3.46
N ARG A 61 -11.12 -18.96 -2.64
CA ARG A 61 -10.68 -19.11 -1.25
C ARG A 61 -9.20 -19.50 -1.17
N GLU A 62 -8.78 -20.47 -1.95
CA GLU A 62 -7.41 -20.94 -1.96
C GLU A 62 -6.44 -19.84 -2.41
N ALA A 63 -6.74 -19.17 -3.52
CA ALA A 63 -5.95 -18.11 -4.08
C ALA A 63 -5.78 -16.92 -3.11
N LEU A 64 -6.90 -16.44 -2.59
CA LEU A 64 -6.90 -15.29 -1.69
C LEU A 64 -6.36 -15.61 -0.29
N ALA A 65 -6.53 -16.85 0.20
CA ALA A 65 -5.93 -17.26 1.47
C ALA A 65 -4.41 -17.22 1.43
N ARG A 66 -3.78 -17.69 0.35
CA ARG A 66 -2.33 -17.60 0.18
C ARG A 66 -1.85 -16.14 0.20
N LEU A 67 -2.47 -15.28 -0.58
CA LEU A 67 -2.13 -13.86 -0.65
C LEU A 67 -2.42 -13.11 0.67
N LYS A 68 -3.44 -13.52 1.41
CA LYS A 68 -3.81 -12.92 2.69
C LYS A 68 -2.74 -13.16 3.75
N HIS A 69 -2.14 -14.36 3.78
CA HIS A 69 -1.12 -14.75 4.76
C HIS A 69 0.31 -14.37 4.36
N ASP A 70 0.51 -13.81 3.18
CA ASP A 70 1.79 -13.25 2.77
C ASP A 70 1.87 -11.78 3.17
N ASP A 71 2.60 -11.47 4.24
CA ASP A 71 2.77 -10.11 4.76
C ASP A 71 3.44 -9.16 3.78
N SER A 72 4.16 -9.69 2.78
CA SER A 72 4.79 -8.89 1.73
C SER A 72 3.78 -8.40 0.67
N VAL A 73 2.58 -8.98 0.60
CA VAL A 73 1.54 -8.61 -0.36
C VAL A 73 0.72 -7.42 0.15
N ASP A 74 0.70 -6.35 -0.60
CA ASP A 74 0.03 -5.09 -0.24
C ASP A 74 -1.46 -5.06 -0.55
N GLY A 75 -1.89 -5.83 -1.54
CA GLY A 75 -3.29 -5.87 -1.99
C GLY A 75 -3.49 -6.85 -3.13
N VAL A 76 -4.67 -6.80 -3.75
CA VAL A 76 -5.02 -7.66 -4.89
C VAL A 76 -5.62 -6.87 -6.03
N ILE A 77 -5.19 -7.19 -7.25
CA ILE A 77 -5.81 -6.79 -8.50
C ILE A 77 -6.72 -7.94 -8.94
N LEU A 78 -8.01 -7.73 -8.88
CA LEU A 78 -9.01 -8.63 -9.42
C LEU A 78 -9.22 -8.29 -10.89
N PHE A 79 -8.59 -9.05 -11.77
CA PHE A 79 -8.67 -8.81 -13.21
C PHE A 79 -9.87 -9.53 -13.82
N SER A 80 -10.72 -8.77 -14.49
CA SER A 80 -11.91 -9.33 -15.13
C SER A 80 -11.55 -10.03 -16.45
N GLY A 81 -11.34 -11.32 -16.41
CA GLY A 81 -11.09 -12.14 -17.59
C GLY A 81 -12.33 -12.32 -18.47
N THR A 82 -13.44 -12.73 -17.85
CA THR A 82 -14.77 -12.82 -18.47
C THR A 82 -15.85 -12.63 -17.39
N TRP A 83 -17.00 -13.28 -17.55
CA TRP A 83 -18.04 -13.33 -16.53
C TRP A 83 -17.72 -14.39 -15.46
N VAL A 84 -18.08 -14.10 -14.21
CA VAL A 84 -18.17 -15.06 -13.11
C VAL A 84 -19.30 -14.64 -12.18
N TRP A 85 -19.91 -15.62 -11.52
CA TRP A 85 -20.93 -15.33 -10.53
C TRP A 85 -20.32 -14.65 -9.30
N ALA A 86 -20.85 -13.52 -8.89
CA ALA A 86 -20.33 -12.77 -7.73
C ALA A 86 -20.31 -13.64 -6.46
N SER A 87 -21.28 -14.54 -6.27
CA SER A 87 -21.35 -15.50 -5.16
C SER A 87 -20.12 -16.41 -5.04
N GLU A 88 -19.40 -16.64 -6.13
CA GLU A 88 -18.19 -17.47 -6.12
C GLU A 88 -17.00 -16.74 -5.49
N ILE A 89 -16.95 -15.43 -5.58
CA ILE A 89 -15.76 -14.63 -5.24
C ILE A 89 -15.96 -13.79 -3.97
N VAL A 90 -17.14 -13.22 -3.75
CA VAL A 90 -17.43 -12.20 -2.73
C VAL A 90 -16.91 -12.58 -1.34
N ALA A 91 -17.18 -13.81 -0.90
CA ALA A 91 -16.82 -14.23 0.46
C ALA A 91 -15.30 -14.28 0.68
N ALA A 92 -14.55 -14.76 -0.32
CA ALA A 92 -13.09 -14.84 -0.24
C ALA A 92 -12.43 -13.44 -0.30
N VAL A 93 -12.94 -12.57 -1.16
CA VAL A 93 -12.43 -11.19 -1.27
C VAL A 93 -12.74 -10.37 -0.02
N ARG A 94 -13.93 -10.57 0.58
CA ARG A 94 -14.28 -9.92 1.85
C ARG A 94 -13.35 -10.35 2.99
N ASP A 95 -12.97 -11.63 3.05
CA ASP A 95 -12.03 -12.14 4.05
C ASP A 95 -10.62 -11.52 3.86
N PHE A 96 -10.20 -11.37 2.61
CA PHE A 96 -8.95 -10.71 2.23
C PHE A 96 -8.95 -9.21 2.60
N GLU A 97 -10.02 -8.50 2.28
CA GLU A 97 -10.17 -7.06 2.60
C GLU A 97 -10.18 -6.81 4.12
N ARG A 98 -10.84 -7.68 4.89
CA ARG A 98 -10.87 -7.61 6.36
C ARG A 98 -9.50 -7.80 7.02
N ALA A 99 -8.57 -8.45 6.35
CA ALA A 99 -7.18 -8.50 6.77
C ALA A 99 -6.42 -7.17 6.54
N GLY A 100 -7.13 -6.12 6.13
CA GLY A 100 -6.55 -4.79 5.91
C GLY A 100 -5.89 -4.60 4.56
N LYS A 101 -5.98 -5.55 3.63
CA LYS A 101 -5.34 -5.48 2.32
C LYS A 101 -6.24 -4.83 1.28
N GLY A 102 -5.63 -4.08 0.35
CA GLY A 102 -6.37 -3.33 -0.66
C GLY A 102 -6.96 -4.20 -1.77
N VAL A 103 -8.12 -3.81 -2.28
CA VAL A 103 -8.81 -4.52 -3.38
C VAL A 103 -9.14 -3.56 -4.51
N ILE A 104 -8.67 -3.87 -5.72
CA ILE A 104 -9.04 -3.16 -6.94
C ILE A 104 -9.53 -4.15 -8.00
N ILE A 105 -10.66 -3.81 -8.64
CA ILE A 105 -11.15 -4.54 -9.82
C ILE A 105 -10.66 -3.81 -11.06
N TRP A 106 -9.97 -4.53 -11.93
CA TRP A 106 -9.52 -4.00 -13.21
C TRP A 106 -10.19 -4.70 -14.37
N THR A 107 -10.93 -3.93 -15.16
CA THR A 107 -11.68 -4.42 -16.31
C THR A 107 -11.16 -3.76 -17.59
N VAL A 108 -10.75 -4.60 -18.53
CA VAL A 108 -10.34 -4.15 -19.87
C VAL A 108 -11.52 -4.27 -20.85
N PRO A 109 -11.73 -3.32 -21.76
CA PRO A 109 -12.79 -3.39 -22.78
C PRO A 109 -12.75 -4.67 -23.63
N GLY A 110 -13.88 -5.05 -24.18
CA GLY A 110 -14.04 -6.22 -25.06
C GLY A 110 -14.90 -7.31 -24.46
N SER A 111 -14.81 -8.52 -25.02
CA SER A 111 -15.62 -9.67 -24.60
C SER A 111 -17.15 -9.43 -24.68
N GLN A 112 -17.58 -8.66 -25.67
CA GLN A 112 -19.02 -8.32 -25.88
C GLN A 112 -19.72 -7.75 -24.63
N GLY A 113 -18.97 -7.09 -23.74
CA GLY A 113 -19.50 -6.52 -22.50
C GLY A 113 -19.53 -7.47 -21.29
N TRP A 114 -19.29 -8.75 -21.45
CA TRP A 114 -19.34 -9.72 -20.34
C TRP A 114 -18.40 -9.38 -19.18
N ARG A 115 -17.21 -8.87 -19.49
CA ARG A 115 -16.28 -8.40 -18.45
C ARG A 115 -16.87 -7.27 -17.61
N LEU A 116 -17.44 -6.27 -18.27
CA LEU A 116 -18.04 -5.13 -17.59
C LEU A 116 -19.24 -5.53 -16.74
N VAL A 117 -20.13 -6.36 -17.27
CA VAL A 117 -21.29 -6.84 -16.53
C VAL A 117 -20.88 -7.64 -15.30
N GLY A 118 -19.90 -8.54 -15.43
CA GLY A 118 -19.35 -9.30 -14.30
C GLY A 118 -18.74 -8.40 -13.22
N THR A 119 -17.99 -7.38 -13.65
CA THR A 119 -17.41 -6.39 -12.74
C THR A 119 -18.48 -5.57 -12.01
N LEU A 120 -19.52 -5.12 -12.73
CA LEU A 120 -20.62 -4.36 -12.12
C LEU A 120 -21.39 -5.18 -11.09
N ALA A 121 -21.68 -6.46 -11.40
CA ALA A 121 -22.35 -7.38 -10.49
C ALA A 121 -21.50 -7.65 -9.23
N LEU A 122 -20.19 -7.86 -9.42
CA LEU A 122 -19.25 -8.04 -8.30
C LEU A 122 -19.14 -6.78 -7.45
N GLY A 123 -18.97 -5.63 -8.08
CA GLY A 123 -18.91 -4.33 -7.40
C GLY A 123 -20.19 -3.98 -6.65
N ALA A 124 -21.36 -4.28 -7.22
CA ALA A 124 -22.64 -4.11 -6.53
C ALA A 124 -22.71 -4.97 -5.27
N SER A 125 -22.28 -6.23 -5.36
CA SER A 125 -22.23 -7.15 -4.22
C SER A 125 -21.26 -6.67 -3.13
N PHE A 126 -20.09 -6.12 -3.50
CA PHE A 126 -19.15 -5.55 -2.54
C PHE A 126 -19.73 -4.31 -1.85
N LYS A 127 -20.39 -3.44 -2.60
CA LYS A 127 -21.06 -2.25 -2.05
C LYS A 127 -22.17 -2.61 -1.07
N GLU A 128 -22.99 -3.60 -1.39
CA GLU A 128 -24.10 -4.07 -0.55
C GLU A 128 -23.62 -4.56 0.82
N ILE A 129 -22.48 -5.25 0.87
CA ILE A 129 -21.89 -5.73 2.14
C ILE A 129 -20.97 -4.73 2.82
N GLY A 130 -20.90 -3.47 2.35
CA GLY A 130 -20.08 -2.41 2.92
C GLY A 130 -18.56 -2.60 2.76
N MET A 131 -18.13 -3.39 1.75
CA MET A 131 -16.71 -3.66 1.52
C MET A 131 -16.03 -2.50 0.80
N LYS A 132 -14.79 -2.19 1.20
CA LYS A 132 -13.97 -1.15 0.55
C LYS A 132 -13.24 -1.73 -0.66
N TYR A 133 -13.45 -1.14 -1.81
CA TYR A 133 -12.76 -1.51 -3.04
C TYR A 133 -12.65 -0.32 -4.00
N ARG A 134 -11.82 -0.45 -5.03
CA ARG A 134 -11.78 0.41 -6.19
C ARG A 134 -12.11 -0.38 -7.45
N SER A 135 -12.59 0.32 -8.47
CA SER A 135 -12.87 -0.28 -9.78
C SER A 135 -12.39 0.67 -10.88
N VAL A 136 -11.72 0.11 -11.87
CA VAL A 136 -11.25 0.84 -13.06
C VAL A 136 -11.66 0.09 -14.32
N TYR A 137 -11.94 0.85 -15.38
CA TYR A 137 -12.32 0.33 -16.68
C TYR A 137 -11.50 1.00 -17.78
N GLY A 138 -10.75 0.21 -18.53
CA GLY A 138 -9.90 0.66 -19.61
C GLY A 138 -8.61 -0.13 -19.73
N SER A 139 -7.87 0.13 -20.81
CA SER A 139 -6.54 -0.45 -21.08
C SER A 139 -5.52 0.60 -21.50
N ASP A 140 -5.93 1.88 -21.50
CA ASP A 140 -5.05 3.00 -21.81
C ASP A 140 -4.07 3.28 -20.65
N ASN A 141 -3.05 4.08 -20.94
CA ASN A 141 -1.99 4.40 -19.99
C ASN A 141 -2.53 5.10 -18.72
N ASP A 142 -3.59 5.89 -18.81
CA ASP A 142 -4.21 6.57 -17.66
C ASP A 142 -4.87 5.54 -16.72
N THR A 143 -5.55 4.54 -17.29
CA THR A 143 -6.15 3.44 -16.50
C THR A 143 -5.07 2.61 -15.80
N VAL A 144 -3.99 2.24 -16.52
CA VAL A 144 -2.85 1.52 -15.92
C VAL A 144 -2.21 2.34 -14.79
N GLU A 145 -2.05 3.65 -14.98
CA GLU A 145 -1.52 4.54 -13.94
C GLU A 145 -2.43 4.61 -12.70
N LYS A 146 -3.75 4.57 -12.87
CA LYS A 146 -4.71 4.51 -11.74
C LYS A 146 -4.55 3.21 -10.94
N VAL A 147 -4.33 2.07 -11.62
CA VAL A 147 -4.04 0.79 -10.93
C VAL A 147 -2.71 0.86 -10.20
N ALA A 148 -1.67 1.40 -10.82
CA ALA A 148 -0.36 1.57 -10.20
C ALA A 148 -0.39 2.53 -9.00
N CYS A 149 -1.13 3.63 -9.12
CA CYS A 149 -1.34 4.58 -8.01
C CYS A 149 -2.04 3.92 -6.83
N PHE A 150 -3.10 3.15 -7.07
CA PHE A 150 -3.76 2.36 -6.04
C PHE A 150 -2.79 1.37 -5.38
N SER A 151 -1.98 0.67 -6.17
CA SER A 151 -1.00 -0.29 -5.65
C SER A 151 0.03 0.40 -4.74
N ARG A 152 0.55 1.57 -5.15
CA ARG A 152 1.45 2.38 -4.30
C ARG A 152 0.78 2.84 -3.00
N ALA A 153 -0.51 3.20 -3.06
CA ALA A 153 -1.28 3.58 -1.86
C ALA A 153 -1.43 2.41 -0.88
N CYS A 154 -1.65 1.18 -1.39
CA CYS A 154 -1.69 -0.03 -0.55
C CYS A 154 -0.35 -0.26 0.14
N ALA A 155 0.76 -0.21 -0.60
CA ALA A 155 2.10 -0.39 -0.05
C ALA A 155 2.46 0.70 0.97
N LEU A 156 2.09 1.96 0.71
CA LEU A 156 2.27 3.04 1.66
C LEU A 156 1.49 2.81 2.95
N ARG A 157 0.22 2.42 2.84
CA ARG A 157 -0.63 2.10 4.00
C ARG A 157 -0.02 1.01 4.86
N ASN A 158 0.46 -0.09 4.25
CA ASN A 158 1.09 -1.18 4.99
C ASN A 158 2.35 -0.71 5.73
N LYS A 159 3.15 0.15 5.11
CA LYS A 159 4.31 0.75 5.79
C LYS A 159 3.89 1.65 6.95
N LEU A 160 2.86 2.46 6.78
CA LEU A 160 2.36 3.33 7.84
C LEU A 160 1.85 2.52 9.04
N ASN A 161 1.14 1.42 8.82
CA ASN A 161 0.66 0.52 9.87
C ASN A 161 1.79 -0.12 10.70
N MET A 162 3.03 -0.13 10.19
CA MET A 162 4.23 -0.62 10.88
C MET A 162 5.11 0.51 11.40
N THR A 163 4.64 1.76 11.34
CA THR A 163 5.42 2.94 11.72
C THR A 163 4.97 3.42 13.08
N THR A 164 5.93 3.70 13.94
CA THR A 164 5.73 4.43 15.19
C THR A 164 6.39 5.80 15.08
N ILE A 165 5.68 6.84 15.43
CA ILE A 165 6.21 8.21 15.50
C ILE A 165 6.64 8.49 16.93
N GLY A 166 7.93 8.76 17.15
CA GLY A 166 8.41 9.23 18.45
C GLY A 166 8.06 10.71 18.66
N ALA A 167 7.27 11.01 19.68
CA ALA A 167 6.97 12.38 20.08
C ALA A 167 7.84 12.74 21.30
N PHE A 168 8.72 13.71 21.12
CA PHE A 168 9.64 14.18 22.16
C PHE A 168 9.20 15.55 22.71
N GLY A 169 9.08 15.65 24.01
CA GLY A 169 8.61 16.86 24.67
C GLY A 169 7.10 17.04 24.57
N GLY A 170 6.64 18.20 24.98
CA GLY A 170 5.24 18.56 24.96
C GLY A 170 4.88 19.47 23.78
N ARG A 171 3.79 20.22 23.96
CA ARG A 171 3.34 21.24 23.00
C ARG A 171 4.37 22.34 22.85
N GLY A 172 5.09 22.38 21.73
CA GLY A 172 6.08 23.42 21.45
C GLY A 172 5.43 24.82 21.35
N MET A 173 5.98 25.79 22.07
CA MET A 173 5.54 27.20 22.10
C MET A 173 4.03 27.39 22.34
N GLY A 174 3.35 26.43 22.97
CA GLY A 174 1.91 26.50 23.21
C GLY A 174 1.03 26.35 21.97
N LEU A 175 1.59 25.98 20.80
CA LEU A 175 0.87 25.86 19.54
C LEU A 175 -0.05 24.64 19.54
N THR A 176 -1.36 24.87 19.39
CA THR A 176 -2.37 23.79 19.30
C THR A 176 -2.17 22.89 18.08
N CYS A 177 -1.72 23.46 16.98
CA CYS A 177 -1.42 22.72 15.74
C CYS A 177 -0.11 21.91 15.81
N GLY A 178 0.69 22.08 16.87
CA GLY A 178 1.91 21.30 17.10
C GLY A 178 1.69 19.98 17.85
N CYS A 179 0.44 19.60 18.12
CA CYS A 179 0.09 18.34 18.79
C CYS A 179 -0.65 17.41 17.84
N ALA A 180 -0.19 16.17 17.76
CA ALA A 180 -0.94 15.10 17.14
C ALA A 180 -1.80 14.39 18.19
N ASP A 181 -3.01 13.97 17.81
CA ASP A 181 -3.83 13.08 18.64
C ASP A 181 -3.47 11.62 18.28
N PRO A 182 -2.86 10.85 19.21
CA PRO A 182 -2.47 9.47 18.98
C PRO A 182 -3.64 8.59 18.55
N SER A 183 -4.81 8.78 19.16
CA SER A 183 -6.00 8.00 18.83
C SER A 183 -6.49 8.28 17.41
N GLN A 184 -6.41 9.53 16.96
CA GLN A 184 -6.76 9.89 15.60
C GLN A 184 -5.78 9.31 14.59
N PHE A 185 -4.47 9.42 14.86
CA PHE A 185 -3.45 8.84 13.98
C PHE A 185 -3.58 7.33 13.85
N MET A 186 -3.80 6.64 14.97
CA MET A 186 -4.04 5.20 14.96
C MET A 186 -5.30 4.83 14.16
N ARG A 187 -6.40 5.55 14.34
CA ARG A 187 -7.67 5.27 13.65
C ARG A 187 -7.60 5.54 12.15
N GLU A 188 -6.99 6.67 11.75
CA GLU A 188 -6.99 7.11 10.34
C GLU A 188 -5.88 6.48 9.50
N PHE A 189 -4.69 6.29 10.10
CA PHE A 189 -3.48 5.87 9.40
C PHE A 189 -2.91 4.54 9.89
N GLY A 190 -3.35 4.03 11.03
CA GLY A 190 -2.75 2.86 11.68
C GLY A 190 -1.37 3.14 12.27
N VAL A 191 -1.00 4.41 12.43
CA VAL A 191 0.31 4.85 12.93
C VAL A 191 0.22 5.04 14.44
N ASP A 192 1.15 4.43 15.16
CA ASP A 192 1.31 4.68 16.60
C ASP A 192 2.12 5.94 16.88
N ILE A 193 1.80 6.62 17.98
CA ILE A 193 2.58 7.76 18.48
C ILE A 193 3.05 7.43 19.88
N ASP A 194 4.35 7.14 20.01
CA ASP A 194 5.00 6.85 21.28
C ASP A 194 5.60 8.12 21.88
N SER A 195 5.17 8.48 23.08
CA SER A 195 5.69 9.65 23.79
C SER A 195 6.94 9.28 24.59
N ARG A 196 8.03 9.99 24.33
CA ARG A 196 9.32 9.83 25.00
C ARG A 196 9.58 10.95 25.99
N ASP A 197 10.20 10.63 27.12
CA ASP A 197 10.58 11.64 28.10
C ASP A 197 11.72 12.51 27.56
N SER A 198 11.55 13.83 27.69
CA SER A 198 12.59 14.78 27.30
C SER A 198 13.88 14.59 28.08
N MET A 199 13.82 14.10 29.30
CA MET A 199 15.02 13.82 30.11
C MET A 199 15.87 12.70 29.54
N ASP A 200 15.27 11.69 28.89
CA ASP A 200 16.03 10.63 28.25
C ASP A 200 16.84 11.16 27.06
N ILE A 201 16.25 12.08 26.29
CA ILE A 201 16.96 12.75 25.18
C ILE A 201 18.09 13.65 25.69
N LEU A 202 17.86 14.38 26.79
CA LEU A 202 18.90 15.24 27.36
C LEU A 202 20.09 14.40 27.87
N LYS A 203 19.84 13.27 28.54
CA LYS A 203 20.90 12.35 28.98
C LYS A 203 21.65 11.77 27.77
N ALA A 204 20.93 11.31 26.74
CA ALA A 204 21.57 10.78 25.53
C ALA A 204 22.38 11.86 24.79
N ALA A 205 21.99 13.12 24.86
CA ALA A 205 22.73 14.24 24.28
C ALA A 205 24.08 14.50 24.99
N GLU A 206 24.19 14.19 26.29
CA GLU A 206 25.44 14.28 27.05
C GLU A 206 26.46 13.22 26.62
N GLU A 207 25.99 12.08 26.09
CA GLU A 207 26.83 10.97 25.61
C GLU A 207 27.36 11.18 24.19
N VAL A 208 26.92 12.21 23.49
CA VAL A 208 27.37 12.54 22.14
C VAL A 208 28.79 13.06 22.16
N THR A 209 29.67 12.45 21.35
CA THR A 209 31.10 12.80 21.29
C THR A 209 31.37 14.02 20.38
N GLU A 210 32.50 14.67 20.60
CA GLU A 210 32.95 15.77 19.73
C GLU A 210 33.19 15.31 18.28
N GLU A 211 33.67 14.10 18.10
CA GLU A 211 33.89 13.52 16.76
C GLU A 211 32.57 13.39 15.97
N GLU A 212 31.52 12.93 16.61
CA GLU A 212 30.18 12.83 16.01
C GLU A 212 29.61 14.22 15.67
N ILE A 213 29.88 15.22 16.50
CA ILE A 213 29.45 16.60 16.23
C ILE A 213 30.17 17.16 15.00
N GLN A 214 31.48 16.94 14.89
CA GLN A 214 32.27 17.39 13.75
C GLN A 214 31.84 16.69 12.47
N ASP A 215 31.53 15.39 12.51
CA ASP A 215 31.01 14.67 11.36
C ASP A 215 29.70 15.29 10.84
N VAL A 216 28.77 15.63 11.73
CA VAL A 216 27.52 16.31 11.35
C VAL A 216 27.78 17.71 10.77
N LYS A 217 28.70 18.48 11.39
CA LYS A 217 29.05 19.80 10.87
C LYS A 217 29.61 19.72 9.45
N GLU A 218 30.55 18.81 9.18
CA GLU A 218 31.22 18.71 7.89
C GLU A 218 30.36 18.07 6.81
N ASN A 219 29.66 16.98 7.14
CA ASN A 219 28.99 16.14 6.15
C ASN A 219 27.50 16.44 5.98
N LEU A 220 26.83 16.99 7.00
CA LEU A 220 25.41 17.26 6.94
C LEU A 220 25.07 18.75 6.86
N ILE A 221 25.80 19.64 7.55
CA ILE A 221 25.46 21.05 7.60
C ILE A 221 26.22 21.84 6.52
N LYS A 222 27.54 21.76 6.49
CA LYS A 222 28.41 22.51 5.60
C LYS A 222 28.07 22.41 4.10
N PRO A 223 27.63 21.28 3.55
CA PRO A 223 27.23 21.20 2.14
C PRO A 223 26.03 22.07 1.77
N TYR A 224 25.21 22.48 2.74
CA TYR A 224 23.98 23.24 2.51
C TYR A 224 24.09 24.72 2.89
N PHE A 225 25.16 25.13 3.57
CA PHE A 225 25.38 26.51 4.02
C PHE A 225 26.67 27.07 3.45
N GLN A 226 26.61 28.25 2.84
CA GLN A 226 27.79 28.96 2.32
C GLN A 226 28.66 29.46 3.45
N GLU A 227 28.06 29.90 4.56
CA GLU A 227 28.72 30.31 5.77
C GLU A 227 28.14 29.57 6.97
N MET A 228 29.02 29.08 7.83
CA MET A 228 28.58 28.47 9.08
C MET A 228 28.00 29.53 10.00
N PRO A 229 26.88 29.26 10.69
CA PRO A 229 26.36 30.20 11.68
C PRO A 229 27.39 30.47 12.77
N PRO A 230 27.37 31.67 13.39
CA PRO A 230 28.26 32.00 14.50
C PRO A 230 28.18 30.95 15.58
N ASP A 231 29.31 30.50 16.09
CA ASP A 231 29.36 29.47 17.12
C ASP A 231 29.11 30.11 18.51
N ASP A 232 27.86 30.27 18.85
CA ASP A 232 27.38 30.66 20.19
C ASP A 232 27.06 29.45 21.08
N GLY A 233 27.45 28.26 20.67
CA GLY A 233 27.10 26.97 21.28
C GLY A 233 25.69 26.46 20.96
N CYS A 234 24.88 27.23 20.24
CA CYS A 234 23.53 26.80 19.82
C CYS A 234 23.58 25.67 18.79
N THR A 235 24.47 25.79 17.80
CA THR A 235 24.66 24.80 16.75
C THR A 235 25.09 23.47 17.35
N GLU A 236 26.06 23.49 18.24
CA GLU A 236 26.53 22.26 18.90
C GLU A 236 25.42 21.59 19.75
N ARG A 237 24.73 22.38 20.59
CA ARG A 237 23.59 21.85 21.37
C ARG A 237 22.51 21.24 20.46
N SER A 238 22.22 21.88 19.33
CA SER A 238 21.24 21.36 18.36
C SER A 238 21.70 20.05 17.73
N ILE A 239 22.99 19.93 17.40
CA ILE A 239 23.57 18.70 16.86
C ILE A 239 23.53 17.58 17.91
N ARG A 240 23.86 17.86 19.16
CA ARG A 240 23.77 16.87 20.26
C ARG A 240 22.35 16.34 20.41
N LEU A 241 21.34 17.20 20.40
CA LEU A 241 19.93 16.79 20.48
C LEU A 241 19.51 16.00 19.24
N TYR A 242 19.90 16.41 18.04
CA TYR A 242 19.64 15.68 16.80
C TYR A 242 20.20 14.25 16.85
N LEU A 243 21.47 14.12 17.26
CA LEU A 243 22.12 12.81 17.39
C LEU A 243 21.50 11.95 18.47
N ALA A 244 21.12 12.54 19.62
CA ALA A 244 20.42 11.83 20.67
C ALA A 244 19.08 11.25 20.18
N VAL A 245 18.27 12.04 19.48
CA VAL A 245 17.01 11.55 18.88
C VAL A 245 17.29 10.47 17.83
N LYS A 246 18.30 10.64 16.97
CA LYS A 246 18.68 9.66 15.95
C LYS A 246 19.12 8.32 16.54
N LYS A 247 19.79 8.31 17.70
CA LYS A 247 20.23 7.09 18.42
C LYS A 247 19.09 6.41 19.20
N SER A 248 18.01 7.14 19.46
CA SER A 248 16.85 6.63 20.24
C SER A 248 15.84 5.87 19.39
N ASN A 249 16.08 5.71 18.09
CA ASN A 249 15.26 4.96 17.13
C ASN A 249 15.68 3.49 17.05
#